data_8aa0c255868f992439974269d58ab7d1
#
_entry.id   8aa0c255868f992439974269d58ab7d1
#
_cell.length_a   1.000
_cell.length_b   1.000
_cell.length_c   1.000
_cell.angle_alpha   90.00
_cell.angle_beta   90.00
_cell.angle_gamma   90.00
#
_symmetry.space_group_name_H-M   'P 1'
#
loop_
_entity.id
_entity.type
_entity.pdbx_description
1 polymer ?
#
loop_
_entity_poly.entity_id
_entity_poly.type
_entity_poly.pdbx_seq_one_letter_code
_entity_poly.pdbx_strand_id
1 'polypeptide(L)'
;RDLVRSRGLGDVYKRQDYEIVEWNEGNTDLHENKYIERAYQLKKWAFVSDYVRMKVLYDYGGIYFDTDVEVIRSFPDDLLKLPAFTGIESFSLLVSPGLVFACESGNVVAKMMMDSYNRDIFENTGIDTIKTINVRITDLLVCNGFEPCEKKQTVLDVTVFPSSVFCAYDGKIRRINIREDTLSVHHYAASWLPWYRKIRLFFGTKLRHIGILK
;
A
#
# COMPACT_ATOMS: atom_id res chain seq x y z
N ARG A 1 -15.72 2.86 -11.63
CA ARG A 1 -15.55 2.29 -10.26
C ARG A 1 -14.34 2.95 -9.67
N ASP A 2 -14.53 3.72 -8.59
CA ASP A 2 -13.50 4.56 -8.00
C ASP A 2 -12.26 3.73 -7.66
N LEU A 3 -11.11 4.08 -8.23
CA LEU A 3 -9.82 3.44 -7.94
C LEU A 3 -9.33 3.79 -6.54
N VAL A 4 -9.78 4.94 -6.02
CA VAL A 4 -9.44 5.41 -4.67
C VAL A 4 -10.66 6.09 -4.04
N ARG A 5 -11.39 5.41 -3.16
CA ARG A 5 -12.40 6.01 -2.31
C ARG A 5 -12.26 5.52 -0.89
N SER A 6 -11.68 6.33 -0.04
CA SER A 6 -11.51 6.03 1.38
C SER A 6 -12.80 6.36 2.14
N ARG A 7 -13.34 5.38 2.87
CA ARG A 7 -14.34 5.61 3.91
C ARG A 7 -13.61 5.93 5.21
N GLY A 8 -13.63 7.17 5.66
CA GLY A 8 -13.02 7.58 6.93
C GLY A 8 -11.95 8.66 6.83
N LEU A 9 -11.49 9.01 5.63
CA LEU A 9 -10.52 10.09 5.41
C LEU A 9 -11.09 11.49 5.72
N GLY A 10 -12.42 11.63 5.83
CA GLY A 10 -13.09 12.95 5.81
C GLY A 10 -12.78 13.90 6.96
N ASP A 11 -12.47 13.41 8.16
CA ASP A 11 -12.43 14.29 9.34
C ASP A 11 -11.02 14.69 9.77
N VAL A 12 -10.01 13.86 9.53
CA VAL A 12 -8.61 14.20 9.88
C VAL A 12 -7.97 15.07 8.80
N TYR A 13 -8.28 14.83 7.52
CA TYR A 13 -7.78 15.68 6.43
C TYR A 13 -8.40 17.06 6.40
N LYS A 14 -9.63 17.25 6.88
CA LYS A 14 -10.27 18.58 6.99
C LYS A 14 -9.55 19.53 7.97
N ARG A 15 -8.61 19.02 8.77
CA ARG A 15 -7.82 19.82 9.72
C ARG A 15 -6.43 20.18 9.19
N GLN A 16 -6.02 19.61 8.08
CA GLN A 16 -4.79 19.95 7.36
C GLN A 16 -5.20 20.41 5.97
N ASP A 17 -4.61 21.44 5.42
CA ASP A 17 -4.91 22.02 4.10
C ASP A 17 -4.44 21.10 2.96
N TYR A 18 -4.93 19.83 2.93
CA TYR A 18 -4.64 18.88 1.85
C TYR A 18 -5.71 18.93 0.77
N GLU A 19 -5.26 18.97 -0.48
CA GLU A 19 -6.09 18.69 -1.63
C GLU A 19 -6.22 17.17 -1.82
N ILE A 20 -7.46 16.68 -1.86
CA ILE A 20 -7.74 15.26 -2.12
C ILE A 20 -8.01 15.09 -3.61
N VAL A 21 -7.12 14.38 -4.29
CA VAL A 21 -7.27 14.05 -5.73
C VAL A 21 -7.69 12.58 -5.86
N GLU A 22 -8.82 12.35 -6.52
CA GLU A 22 -9.29 11.01 -6.85
C GLU A 22 -8.84 10.62 -8.26
N TRP A 23 -8.12 9.50 -8.36
CA TRP A 23 -7.67 8.95 -9.62
C TRP A 23 -8.58 7.81 -10.08
N ASN A 24 -9.04 7.88 -11.32
CA ASN A 24 -9.98 6.93 -11.91
C ASN A 24 -9.74 6.79 -13.42
N GLU A 25 -10.57 5.99 -14.09
CA GLU A 25 -10.44 5.74 -15.53
C GLU A 25 -10.61 7.01 -16.40
N GLY A 26 -11.20 8.07 -15.87
CA GLY A 26 -11.41 9.33 -16.60
C GLY A 26 -10.20 10.25 -16.63
N ASN A 27 -9.26 10.06 -15.69
CA ASN A 27 -8.07 10.91 -15.55
C ASN A 27 -6.75 10.13 -15.51
N THR A 28 -6.78 8.85 -15.86
CA THR A 28 -5.59 7.97 -15.88
C THR A 28 -5.48 7.28 -17.24
N ASP A 29 -4.31 7.33 -17.87
CA ASP A 29 -4.03 6.55 -19.06
C ASP A 29 -3.77 5.08 -18.69
N LEU A 30 -4.74 4.23 -18.98
CA LEU A 30 -4.67 2.78 -18.72
C LEU A 30 -4.04 1.98 -19.87
N HIS A 31 -3.59 2.64 -20.93
CA HIS A 31 -2.92 2.05 -22.08
C HIS A 31 -1.42 2.39 -22.14
N GLU A 32 -0.90 3.07 -21.13
CA GLU A 32 0.48 3.55 -21.08
C GLU A 32 1.52 2.42 -21.20
N ASN A 33 1.21 1.25 -20.66
CA ASN A 33 2.07 0.07 -20.81
C ASN A 33 1.26 -1.23 -20.89
N LYS A 34 1.90 -2.29 -21.39
CA LYS A 34 1.27 -3.60 -21.61
C LYS A 34 0.81 -4.28 -20.32
N TYR A 35 1.49 -4.03 -19.19
CA TYR A 35 1.13 -4.64 -17.90
C TYR A 35 -0.23 -4.12 -17.42
N ILE A 36 -0.40 -2.78 -17.33
CA ILE A 36 -1.66 -2.21 -16.84
C ILE A 36 -2.80 -2.42 -17.83
N GLU A 37 -2.54 -2.29 -19.14
CA GLU A 37 -3.54 -2.55 -20.17
C GLU A 37 -4.10 -3.98 -20.03
N ARG A 38 -3.21 -4.97 -19.87
CA ARG A 38 -3.62 -6.35 -19.70
C ARG A 38 -4.34 -6.61 -18.38
N ALA A 39 -3.85 -6.04 -17.27
CA ALA A 39 -4.50 -6.12 -15.97
C ALA A 39 -5.90 -5.49 -16.01
N TYR A 40 -6.06 -4.36 -16.70
CA TYR A 40 -7.33 -3.68 -16.89
C TYR A 40 -8.32 -4.53 -17.69
N GLN A 41 -7.91 -5.08 -18.86
CA GLN A 41 -8.73 -5.99 -19.69
C GLN A 41 -9.25 -7.18 -18.87
N LEU A 42 -8.42 -7.70 -17.96
CA LEU A 42 -8.74 -8.83 -17.10
C LEU A 42 -9.48 -8.42 -15.81
N LYS A 43 -9.84 -7.14 -15.67
CA LYS A 43 -10.54 -6.57 -14.48
C LYS A 43 -9.79 -6.81 -13.16
N LYS A 44 -8.47 -6.81 -13.22
CA LYS A 44 -7.58 -6.98 -12.05
C LYS A 44 -7.20 -5.62 -11.47
N TRP A 45 -8.19 -4.92 -10.95
CA TRP A 45 -8.10 -3.52 -10.52
C TRP A 45 -6.99 -3.23 -9.51
N ALA A 46 -6.73 -4.16 -8.57
CA ALA A 46 -5.65 -4.01 -7.61
C ALA A 46 -4.27 -3.85 -8.28
N PHE A 47 -4.02 -4.64 -9.34
CA PHE A 47 -2.75 -4.58 -10.08
C PHE A 47 -2.66 -3.34 -10.99
N VAL A 48 -3.79 -2.85 -11.48
CA VAL A 48 -3.85 -1.56 -12.18
C VAL A 48 -3.49 -0.44 -11.21
N SER A 49 -4.11 -0.42 -10.02
CA SER A 49 -3.83 0.61 -9.00
C SER A 49 -2.39 0.54 -8.48
N ASP A 50 -1.75 -0.64 -8.47
CA ASP A 50 -0.36 -0.81 -8.06
C ASP A 50 0.63 -0.02 -8.94
N TYR A 51 0.39 0.02 -10.25
CA TYR A 51 1.18 0.85 -11.16
C TYR A 51 0.78 2.33 -11.06
N VAL A 52 -0.52 2.61 -11.13
CA VAL A 52 -1.05 3.98 -11.17
C VAL A 52 -0.61 4.78 -9.95
N ARG A 53 -0.61 4.18 -8.74
CA ARG A 53 -0.13 4.87 -7.52
C ARG A 53 1.32 5.32 -7.64
N MET A 54 2.19 4.51 -8.23
CA MET A 54 3.60 4.87 -8.43
C MET A 54 3.77 5.95 -9.49
N LYS A 55 3.00 5.87 -10.57
CA LYS A 55 3.02 6.89 -11.63
C LYS A 55 2.56 8.25 -11.11
N VAL A 56 1.43 8.29 -10.43
CA VAL A 56 0.86 9.53 -9.88
C VAL A 56 1.84 10.18 -8.91
N LEU A 57 2.43 9.38 -8.01
CA LEU A 57 3.41 9.87 -7.06
C LEU A 57 4.71 10.33 -7.74
N TYR A 58 5.13 9.65 -8.80
CA TYR A 58 6.28 10.10 -9.59
C TYR A 58 6.00 11.43 -10.31
N ASP A 59 4.82 11.56 -10.92
CA ASP A 59 4.49 12.74 -11.72
C ASP A 59 4.20 13.99 -10.86
N TYR A 60 3.46 13.79 -9.75
CA TYR A 60 2.92 14.91 -8.95
C TYR A 60 3.49 14.97 -7.53
N GLY A 61 4.06 13.90 -7.02
CA GLY A 61 4.36 13.76 -5.59
C GLY A 61 3.09 13.61 -4.75
N GLY A 62 3.24 13.80 -3.44
CA GLY A 62 2.13 13.76 -2.50
C GLY A 62 2.09 12.50 -1.66
N ILE A 63 0.93 12.20 -1.09
CA ILE A 63 0.73 11.08 -0.17
C ILE A 63 -0.37 10.17 -0.71
N TYR A 64 -0.07 8.91 -0.93
CA TYR A 64 -1.01 7.88 -1.34
C TYR A 64 -1.42 7.00 -0.16
N PHE A 65 -2.69 6.62 -0.14
CA PHE A 65 -3.26 5.62 0.75
C PHE A 65 -4.21 4.69 -0.01
N ASP A 66 -4.29 3.43 0.42
CA ASP A 66 -5.38 2.56 0.01
C ASP A 66 -6.71 3.02 0.64
N THR A 67 -7.82 2.69 0.00
CA THR A 67 -9.17 3.16 0.39
C THR A 67 -9.67 2.63 1.73
N ASP A 68 -8.97 1.67 2.32
CA ASP A 68 -9.25 1.05 3.62
C ASP A 68 -8.22 1.45 4.70
N VAL A 69 -7.50 2.55 4.47
CA VAL A 69 -6.65 3.19 5.48
C VAL A 69 -7.43 4.29 6.18
N GLU A 70 -7.38 4.30 7.49
CA GLU A 70 -7.90 5.36 8.36
C GLU A 70 -6.73 6.14 8.97
N VAL A 71 -6.65 7.43 8.71
CA VAL A 71 -5.69 8.32 9.36
C VAL A 71 -6.29 8.80 10.68
N ILE A 72 -5.62 8.47 11.79
CA ILE A 72 -6.11 8.74 13.14
C ILE A 72 -5.44 9.92 13.83
N ARG A 73 -4.29 10.38 13.30
CA ARG A 73 -3.56 11.58 13.77
C ARG A 73 -3.01 12.37 12.60
N SER A 74 -2.90 13.69 12.80
CA SER A 74 -2.21 14.55 11.84
C SER A 74 -0.75 14.15 11.71
N PHE A 75 -0.24 14.23 10.49
CA PHE A 75 1.17 13.95 10.23
C PHE A 75 2.02 15.11 10.76
N PRO A 76 3.06 14.83 11.55
CA PRO A 76 3.94 15.85 12.06
C PRO A 76 4.81 16.46 10.94
N ASP A 77 5.19 17.71 11.10
CA ASP A 77 5.95 18.47 10.09
C ASP A 77 7.30 17.85 9.74
N ASP A 78 7.95 17.19 10.69
CA ASP A 78 9.23 16.50 10.47
C ASP A 78 9.08 15.27 9.59
N LEU A 79 7.93 14.58 9.66
CA LEU A 79 7.58 13.50 8.75
C LEU A 79 7.34 14.03 7.32
N LEU A 80 6.58 15.14 7.21
CA LEU A 80 6.22 15.74 5.92
C LEU A 80 7.41 16.39 5.20
N LYS A 81 8.53 16.66 5.91
CA LYS A 81 9.77 17.15 5.33
C LYS A 81 10.70 16.06 4.79
N LEU A 82 10.35 14.79 5.00
CA LEU A 82 11.12 13.69 4.41
C LEU A 82 10.93 13.63 2.90
N PRO A 83 11.98 13.40 2.10
CA PRO A 83 11.88 13.27 0.64
C PRO A 83 10.88 12.20 0.21
N ALA A 84 10.87 11.09 0.94
CA ALA A 84 9.86 10.03 0.79
C ALA A 84 9.74 9.19 2.07
N PHE A 85 8.53 8.64 2.30
CA PHE A 85 8.32 7.70 3.39
C PHE A 85 7.24 6.67 3.09
N THR A 86 7.34 5.53 3.76
CA THR A 86 6.39 4.41 3.71
C THR A 86 6.46 3.60 5.00
N GLY A 87 5.69 2.53 5.11
CA GLY A 87 5.70 1.62 6.25
C GLY A 87 5.76 0.15 5.86
N ILE A 88 5.99 -0.70 6.84
CA ILE A 88 5.94 -2.16 6.70
C ILE A 88 4.68 -2.75 7.31
N GLU A 89 4.29 -3.93 6.85
CA GLU A 89 3.27 -4.77 7.50
C GLU A 89 3.86 -5.56 8.66
N SER A 90 3.13 -5.67 9.78
CA SER A 90 3.61 -6.33 10.99
C SER A 90 3.78 -7.85 10.85
N PHE A 91 3.01 -8.50 9.99
CA PHE A 91 3.00 -9.95 9.85
C PHE A 91 3.93 -10.48 8.77
N SER A 92 4.23 -9.69 7.75
CA SER A 92 5.09 -10.07 6.62
C SER A 92 6.45 -9.39 6.66
N LEU A 93 6.57 -8.26 7.37
CA LEU A 93 7.69 -7.31 7.33
C LEU A 93 7.95 -6.74 5.92
N LEU A 94 7.01 -6.92 5.00
CA LEU A 94 7.09 -6.34 3.67
C LEU A 94 6.77 -4.84 3.72
N VAL A 95 7.47 -4.08 2.93
CA VAL A 95 7.12 -2.69 2.65
C VAL A 95 5.79 -2.66 1.92
N SER A 96 4.86 -1.83 2.40
CA SER A 96 3.50 -1.82 1.88
C SER A 96 3.07 -0.40 1.50
N PRO A 97 3.19 -0.05 0.21
CA PRO A 97 2.76 1.26 -0.29
C PRO A 97 1.26 1.53 -0.14
N GLY A 98 0.46 0.49 0.12
CA GLY A 98 -0.97 0.63 0.40
C GLY A 98 -1.26 1.23 1.78
N LEU A 99 -0.37 1.02 2.76
CA LEU A 99 -0.46 1.65 4.08
C LEU A 99 -0.32 3.17 3.98
N VAL A 100 0.73 3.57 3.31
CA VAL A 100 1.12 4.92 2.93
C VAL A 100 2.32 4.85 1.99
N PHE A 101 2.35 5.67 0.98
CA PHE A 101 3.57 6.02 0.27
C PHE A 101 3.53 7.52 -0.03
N ALA A 102 4.47 8.24 0.51
CA ALA A 102 4.61 9.68 0.29
C ALA A 102 5.95 9.96 -0.35
N CYS A 103 5.97 10.87 -1.31
CA CYS A 103 7.22 11.33 -1.90
C CYS A 103 7.06 12.67 -2.62
N GLU A 104 8.18 13.32 -2.87
CA GLU A 104 8.25 14.43 -3.83
C GLU A 104 8.11 13.89 -5.27
N SER A 105 7.68 14.75 -6.19
CA SER A 105 7.64 14.39 -7.63
C SER A 105 9.04 14.05 -8.14
N GLY A 106 9.12 13.11 -9.10
CA GLY A 106 10.40 12.63 -9.62
C GLY A 106 11.13 11.64 -8.72
N ASN A 107 10.48 11.11 -7.69
CA ASN A 107 11.08 10.17 -6.74
C ASN A 107 11.68 8.94 -7.44
N VAL A 108 12.94 8.62 -7.08
CA VAL A 108 13.71 7.56 -7.74
C VAL A 108 13.10 6.16 -7.52
N VAL A 109 12.56 5.89 -6.32
CA VAL A 109 11.96 4.59 -6.02
C VAL A 109 10.65 4.41 -6.77
N ALA A 110 9.81 5.45 -6.85
CA ALA A 110 8.60 5.44 -7.67
C ALA A 110 8.93 5.15 -9.15
N LYS A 111 9.98 5.79 -9.70
CA LYS A 111 10.46 5.54 -11.07
C LYS A 111 10.93 4.10 -11.26
N MET A 112 11.76 3.58 -10.35
CA MET A 112 12.26 2.21 -10.42
C MET A 112 11.12 1.18 -10.35
N MET A 113 10.08 1.47 -9.55
CA MET A 113 8.88 0.65 -9.48
C MET A 113 8.12 0.65 -10.82
N MET A 114 7.86 1.82 -11.42
CA MET A 114 7.24 1.91 -12.75
C MET A 114 8.04 1.13 -13.79
N ASP A 115 9.37 1.28 -13.80
CA ASP A 115 10.25 0.57 -14.73
C ASP A 115 10.22 -0.95 -14.53
N SER A 116 9.97 -1.43 -13.31
CA SER A 116 9.78 -2.85 -13.03
C SER A 116 8.52 -3.40 -13.69
N TYR A 117 7.43 -2.63 -13.70
CA TYR A 117 6.19 -3.00 -14.38
C TYR A 117 6.32 -2.90 -15.91
N ASN A 118 7.05 -1.91 -16.42
CA ASN A 118 7.27 -1.75 -17.86
C ASN A 118 8.06 -2.92 -18.49
N ARG A 119 8.86 -3.63 -17.68
CA ARG A 119 9.62 -4.83 -18.11
C ARG A 119 8.84 -6.13 -17.91
N ASP A 120 7.67 -6.06 -17.32
CA ASP A 120 6.86 -7.22 -16.98
C ASP A 120 5.63 -7.32 -17.90
N ILE A 121 5.09 -8.53 -18.02
CA ILE A 121 3.82 -8.79 -18.72
C ILE A 121 2.86 -9.35 -17.68
N PHE A 122 1.68 -8.75 -17.59
CA PHE A 122 0.65 -9.28 -16.70
C PHE A 122 0.11 -10.61 -17.22
N GLU A 123 0.50 -11.71 -16.58
CA GLU A 123 0.01 -13.05 -16.89
C GLU A 123 -1.10 -13.45 -15.93
N ASN A 124 -2.22 -13.97 -16.47
CA ASN A 124 -3.35 -14.46 -15.65
C ASN A 124 -3.12 -15.90 -15.18
N THR A 125 -1.97 -16.18 -14.61
CA THR A 125 -1.53 -17.52 -14.15
C THR A 125 -2.07 -17.90 -12.77
N GLY A 126 -2.88 -17.03 -12.15
CA GLY A 126 -3.42 -17.19 -10.80
C GLY A 126 -2.90 -16.11 -9.84
N ILE A 127 -3.72 -15.79 -8.83
CA ILE A 127 -3.37 -14.71 -7.88
C ILE A 127 -2.09 -15.04 -7.09
N ASP A 128 -1.82 -16.31 -6.85
CA ASP A 128 -0.70 -16.74 -6.03
C ASP A 128 0.66 -16.70 -6.75
N THR A 129 0.65 -16.55 -8.08
CA THR A 129 1.86 -16.47 -8.91
C THR A 129 2.24 -15.04 -9.29
N ILE A 130 1.32 -14.09 -9.11
CA ILE A 130 1.55 -12.69 -9.47
C ILE A 130 2.31 -12.00 -8.34
N LYS A 131 3.45 -11.40 -8.67
CA LYS A 131 4.25 -10.62 -7.73
C LYS A 131 3.52 -9.34 -7.36
N THR A 132 3.09 -9.23 -6.09
CA THR A 132 2.39 -8.05 -5.57
C THR A 132 3.31 -6.84 -5.47
N ILE A 133 2.75 -5.64 -5.35
CA ILE A 133 3.52 -4.40 -5.16
C ILE A 133 4.39 -4.47 -3.89
N ASN A 134 3.89 -5.07 -2.81
CA ASN A 134 4.63 -5.18 -1.56
C ASN A 134 5.91 -6.02 -1.74
N VAL A 135 5.82 -7.13 -2.47
CA VAL A 135 7.00 -7.96 -2.79
C VAL A 135 7.95 -7.20 -3.72
N ARG A 136 7.42 -6.52 -4.76
CA ARG A 136 8.25 -5.78 -5.72
C ARG A 136 9.08 -4.69 -5.05
N ILE A 137 8.43 -3.83 -4.25
CA ILE A 137 9.13 -2.72 -3.59
C ILE A 137 10.07 -3.23 -2.50
N THR A 138 9.68 -4.27 -1.76
CA THR A 138 10.57 -4.85 -0.74
C THR A 138 11.84 -5.42 -1.38
N ASP A 139 11.71 -6.21 -2.44
CA ASP A 139 12.87 -6.75 -3.16
C ASP A 139 13.77 -5.61 -3.70
N LEU A 140 13.16 -4.57 -4.28
CA LEU A 140 13.90 -3.41 -4.77
C LEU A 140 14.70 -2.75 -3.65
N LEU A 141 14.07 -2.49 -2.51
CA LEU A 141 14.75 -1.86 -1.38
C LEU A 141 15.78 -2.78 -0.72
N VAL A 142 15.52 -4.09 -0.61
CA VAL A 142 16.50 -5.08 -0.10
C VAL A 142 17.74 -5.12 -0.98
N CYS A 143 17.58 -5.08 -2.31
CA CYS A 143 18.75 -4.98 -3.22
C CYS A 143 19.56 -3.68 -3.03
N ASN A 144 18.98 -2.68 -2.35
CA ASN A 144 19.64 -1.41 -2.04
C ASN A 144 19.95 -1.24 -0.54
N GLY A 145 19.94 -2.32 0.25
CA GLY A 145 20.38 -2.33 1.64
C GLY A 145 19.29 -2.26 2.71
N PHE A 146 17.99 -2.38 2.33
CA PHE A 146 16.92 -2.51 3.31
C PHE A 146 16.96 -3.86 4.01
N GLU A 147 16.82 -3.86 5.33
CA GLU A 147 16.65 -5.07 6.14
C GLU A 147 15.22 -5.18 6.64
N PRO A 148 14.42 -6.20 6.26
CA PRO A 148 13.06 -6.39 6.75
C PRO A 148 12.99 -6.60 8.26
N CYS A 149 12.77 -5.53 9.02
CA CYS A 149 12.66 -5.56 10.48
C CYS A 149 11.85 -4.37 11.00
N GLU A 150 11.37 -4.48 12.24
CA GLU A 150 10.59 -3.44 12.94
C GLU A 150 11.46 -2.26 13.41
N LYS A 151 12.27 -1.70 12.51
CA LYS A 151 13.12 -0.52 12.77
C LYS A 151 12.94 0.51 11.66
N LYS A 152 13.01 1.78 12.04
CA LYS A 152 13.08 2.87 11.07
C LYS A 152 14.39 2.80 10.30
N GLN A 153 14.33 2.80 8.98
CA GLN A 153 15.49 2.77 8.08
C GLN A 153 15.27 3.75 6.93
N THR A 154 16.36 4.28 6.38
CA THR A 154 16.30 5.07 5.14
C THR A 154 17.15 4.39 4.09
N VAL A 155 16.55 4.08 2.95
CA VAL A 155 17.19 3.40 1.82
C VAL A 155 16.89 4.18 0.55
N LEU A 156 17.92 4.49 -0.21
CA LEU A 156 17.84 5.51 -1.25
C LEU A 156 17.37 6.83 -0.61
N ASP A 157 16.22 7.34 -0.97
CA ASP A 157 15.60 8.53 -0.39
C ASP A 157 14.31 8.24 0.39
N VAL A 158 13.95 6.95 0.53
CA VAL A 158 12.72 6.52 1.20
C VAL A 158 13.00 6.12 2.65
N THR A 159 12.31 6.75 3.59
CA THR A 159 12.29 6.35 4.99
C THR A 159 11.19 5.33 5.23
N VAL A 160 11.57 4.12 5.59
CA VAL A 160 10.66 3.01 5.91
C VAL A 160 10.44 2.96 7.42
N PHE A 161 9.18 3.09 7.84
CA PHE A 161 8.79 3.08 9.25
C PHE A 161 8.35 1.69 9.71
N PRO A 162 8.49 1.38 11.02
CA PRO A 162 7.95 0.16 11.61
C PRO A 162 6.43 0.11 11.51
N SER A 163 5.88 -1.08 11.63
CA SER A 163 4.44 -1.33 11.45
C SER A 163 3.55 -0.57 12.45
N SER A 164 4.06 -0.22 13.63
CA SER A 164 3.33 0.55 14.62
C SER A 164 2.83 1.91 14.11
N VAL A 165 3.55 2.52 13.15
CA VAL A 165 3.27 3.89 12.71
C VAL A 165 2.09 3.95 11.73
N PHE A 166 2.06 3.07 10.72
CA PHE A 166 1.09 3.17 9.64
C PHE A 166 0.19 1.93 9.44
N CYS A 167 0.54 0.80 10.05
CA CYS A 167 -0.24 -0.43 9.95
C CYS A 167 -1.15 -0.62 11.17
N ALA A 168 -0.58 -0.44 12.37
CA ALA A 168 -1.20 -0.67 13.67
C ALA A 168 -1.95 -2.01 13.81
N TYR A 169 -1.74 -2.95 12.90
CA TYR A 169 -2.36 -4.26 12.91
C TYR A 169 -1.36 -5.29 13.42
N ASP A 170 -1.67 -5.92 14.54
CA ASP A 170 -0.88 -7.04 15.07
C ASP A 170 -1.30 -8.34 14.38
N GLY A 171 -0.45 -8.85 13.49
CA GLY A 171 -0.73 -10.07 12.74
C GLY A 171 -0.79 -11.34 13.58
N LYS A 172 -0.17 -11.35 14.77
CA LYS A 172 -0.18 -12.52 15.70
C LYS A 172 -1.53 -12.65 16.38
N ILE A 173 -2.02 -11.55 16.96
CA ILE A 173 -3.31 -11.53 17.66
C ILE A 173 -4.47 -11.08 16.77
N ARG A 174 -4.19 -10.66 15.54
CA ARG A 174 -5.15 -10.18 14.54
C ARG A 174 -6.06 -9.07 15.06
N ARG A 175 -5.47 -8.12 15.75
CA ARG A 175 -6.17 -6.94 16.29
C ARG A 175 -5.41 -5.66 15.96
N ILE A 176 -6.16 -4.59 15.89
CA ILE A 176 -5.61 -3.25 15.82
C ILE A 176 -5.02 -2.93 17.19
N ASN A 177 -3.76 -2.49 17.21
CA ASN A 177 -3.02 -2.09 18.41
C ASN A 177 -2.47 -0.67 18.20
N ILE A 178 -3.29 0.32 18.53
CA ILE A 178 -2.94 1.74 18.42
C ILE A 178 -1.97 2.10 19.54
N ARG A 179 -0.83 2.67 19.16
CA ARG A 179 0.21 3.18 20.06
C ARG A 179 0.29 4.71 19.97
N GLU A 180 1.16 5.31 20.78
CA GLU A 180 1.38 6.77 20.75
C GLU A 180 1.95 7.25 19.41
N ASP A 181 2.78 6.43 18.76
CA ASP A 181 3.40 6.71 17.47
C ASP A 181 2.52 6.36 16.25
N THR A 182 1.34 5.75 16.45
CA THR A 182 0.45 5.36 15.37
C THR A 182 -0.22 6.58 14.73
N LEU A 183 -0.04 6.74 13.43
CA LEU A 183 -0.62 7.81 12.61
C LEU A 183 -1.81 7.35 11.78
N SER A 184 -1.76 6.11 11.29
CA SER A 184 -2.85 5.51 10.51
C SER A 184 -3.05 4.03 10.83
N VAL A 185 -4.22 3.51 10.45
CA VAL A 185 -4.62 2.12 10.64
C VAL A 185 -5.08 1.57 9.30
N HIS A 186 -4.57 0.42 8.91
CA HIS A 186 -5.05 -0.31 7.74
C HIS A 186 -6.04 -1.39 8.16
N HIS A 187 -7.26 -1.33 7.61
CA HIS A 187 -8.36 -2.22 8.01
C HIS A 187 -8.38 -3.58 7.29
N TYR A 188 -7.49 -3.77 6.30
CA TYR A 188 -7.39 -5.02 5.52
C TYR A 188 -8.75 -5.52 5.01
N ALA A 189 -9.58 -4.63 4.46
CA ALA A 189 -10.91 -4.96 3.94
C ALA A 189 -10.87 -6.00 2.81
N ALA A 190 -9.67 -6.22 2.22
CA ALA A 190 -9.40 -7.23 1.19
C ALA A 190 -10.48 -7.25 0.10
N SER A 191 -10.94 -6.06 -0.35
CA SER A 191 -12.05 -5.89 -1.31
C SER A 191 -11.80 -6.59 -2.63
N TRP A 192 -10.53 -6.76 -3.02
CA TRP A 192 -10.06 -7.41 -4.24
C TRP A 192 -10.08 -8.94 -4.20
N LEU A 193 -10.23 -9.55 -3.00
CA LEU A 193 -10.30 -11.00 -2.88
C LEU A 193 -11.68 -11.54 -3.28
N PRO A 194 -11.74 -12.68 -4.00
CA PRO A 194 -12.98 -13.39 -4.25
C PRO A 194 -13.72 -13.75 -2.96
N TRP A 195 -15.06 -13.76 -3.00
CA TRP A 195 -15.89 -13.97 -1.82
C TRP A 195 -15.59 -15.27 -1.04
N TYR A 196 -15.26 -16.36 -1.76
CA TYR A 196 -14.92 -17.66 -1.14
C TYR A 196 -13.59 -17.60 -0.35
N ARG A 197 -12.62 -16.78 -0.78
CA ARG A 197 -11.38 -16.54 -0.01
C ARG A 197 -11.65 -15.68 1.23
N LYS A 198 -12.54 -14.70 1.14
CA LYS A 198 -12.98 -13.91 2.30
C LYS A 198 -13.66 -14.78 3.34
N ILE A 199 -14.54 -15.71 2.91
CA ILE A 199 -15.17 -16.70 3.80
C ILE A 199 -14.11 -17.57 4.47
N ARG A 200 -13.14 -18.10 3.73
CA ARG A 200 -12.05 -18.92 4.29
C ARG A 200 -11.21 -18.16 5.31
N LEU A 201 -10.92 -16.88 5.07
CA LEU A 201 -10.22 -16.01 6.02
C LEU A 201 -11.07 -15.79 7.27
N PHE A 202 -12.38 -15.56 7.12
CA PHE A 202 -13.31 -15.34 8.23
C PHE A 202 -13.45 -16.60 9.12
N PHE A 203 -13.67 -17.75 8.52
CA PHE A 203 -13.78 -19.02 9.27
C PHE A 203 -12.44 -19.50 9.84
N GLY A 204 -11.35 -19.33 9.11
CA GLY A 204 -10.00 -19.62 9.61
C GLY A 204 -9.63 -18.79 10.84
N THR A 205 -10.10 -17.54 10.90
CA THR A 205 -9.95 -16.67 12.09
C THR A 205 -10.81 -17.17 13.27
N LYS A 206 -12.08 -17.53 13.00
CA LYS A 206 -12.97 -18.04 14.06
C LYS A 206 -12.49 -19.38 14.63
N LEU A 207 -12.05 -20.31 13.79
CA LEU A 207 -11.57 -21.64 14.22
C LEU A 207 -10.28 -21.56 15.04
N ARG A 208 -9.38 -20.61 14.76
CA ARG A 208 -8.19 -20.34 15.60
C ARG A 208 -8.54 -19.67 16.93
N HIS A 209 -9.56 -18.80 16.95
CA HIS A 209 -10.06 -18.20 18.20
C HIS A 209 -10.70 -19.22 19.16
N ILE A 210 -11.24 -20.32 18.63
CA ILE A 210 -11.86 -21.40 19.40
C ILE A 210 -10.84 -22.52 19.71
N GLY A 211 -9.56 -22.36 19.29
CA GLY A 211 -8.50 -23.34 19.57
C GLY A 211 -8.57 -24.63 18.74
N ILE A 212 -9.36 -24.66 17.67
CA ILE A 212 -9.54 -25.84 16.80
C ILE A 212 -8.43 -25.95 15.73
N LEU A 213 -7.77 -24.83 15.42
CA LEU A 213 -6.62 -24.79 14.52
C LEU A 213 -5.46 -24.06 15.21
N LYS A 214 -4.29 -24.73 15.26
CA LYS A 214 -3.02 -24.11 15.68
C LYS A 214 -2.37 -23.32 14.56
#